data_77d58165f1ec0b2f53dd7ab55519efae
#
_entry.id   77d58165f1ec0b2f53dd7ab55519efae
#
_cell.length_a   1.000
_cell.length_b   1.000
_cell.length_c   1.000
_cell.angle_alpha   90.00
_cell.angle_beta   90.00
_cell.angle_gamma   90.00
#
_symmetry.space_group_name_H-M   'P 1'
#
loop_
_entity.id
_entity.type
_entity.pdbx_description
1 polymer ?
#
loop_
_entity_poly.entity_id
_entity_poly.type
_entity_poly.pdbx_seq_one_letter_code
_entity_poly.pdbx_strand_id
1 'polypeptide(L)'
;MEIHPEQTALCEDLIAPCGMNCGLCIAYLGRKNEINREGFHRTYCEGCLPRGKGCLYMAGRCARLENGAVRFCSECPDFPCRRLRNLDRRYRTKYHMSMIENLRDIQKNGMEAFLRKEAERWSCPGCGEMICCHNGLCLRCSLDVLKNDKKYCWGIR
;
A
#
# COMPACT_ATOMS: atom_id res chain seq x y z
N MET A 1 24.21 -11.39 11.03
CA MET A 1 23.71 -10.95 9.72
C MET A 1 23.26 -9.52 9.89
N GLU A 2 24.07 -8.58 9.46
CA GLU A 2 23.75 -7.16 9.60
C GLU A 2 22.57 -6.81 8.67
N ILE A 3 21.47 -6.42 9.26
CA ILE A 3 20.31 -5.90 8.53
C ILE A 3 20.69 -4.48 8.13
N HIS A 4 20.99 -4.27 6.85
CA HIS A 4 21.16 -2.93 6.33
C HIS A 4 19.87 -2.15 6.51
N PRO A 5 19.87 -1.02 7.24
CA PRO A 5 18.65 -0.26 7.53
C PRO A 5 18.00 0.39 6.30
N GLU A 6 18.66 0.36 5.16
CA GLU A 6 18.15 0.98 3.92
C GLU A 6 17.10 0.14 3.16
N GLN A 7 16.89 -1.13 3.52
CA GLN A 7 16.01 -2.03 2.73
C GLN A 7 14.58 -2.15 3.23
N THR A 8 14.26 -1.62 4.41
CA THR A 8 12.94 -1.79 5.04
C THR A 8 12.16 -0.49 5.23
N ALA A 9 12.74 0.65 4.93
CA ALA A 9 12.09 1.94 5.18
C ALA A 9 11.02 2.24 4.12
N LEU A 10 9.78 2.43 4.58
CA LEU A 10 8.73 3.04 3.77
C LEU A 10 9.12 4.50 3.48
N CYS A 11 8.84 4.98 2.27
CA CYS A 11 9.09 6.37 1.89
C CYS A 11 7.81 7.06 1.42
N GLU A 12 7.80 8.39 1.45
CA GLU A 12 6.61 9.16 1.08
C GLU A 12 6.19 8.98 -0.38
N ASP A 13 7.13 8.65 -1.27
CA ASP A 13 6.83 8.38 -2.68
C ASP A 13 5.96 7.15 -2.88
N LEU A 14 5.88 6.28 -1.88
CA LEU A 14 5.00 5.10 -1.90
C LEU A 14 3.58 5.42 -1.41
N ILE A 15 3.33 6.62 -0.89
CA ILE A 15 1.99 7.00 -0.47
C ILE A 15 1.27 7.66 -1.64
N ALA A 16 0.27 6.97 -2.16
CA ALA A 16 -0.53 7.45 -3.28
C ALA A 16 -1.40 8.65 -2.87
N PRO A 17 -1.82 9.49 -3.83
CA PRO A 17 -2.72 10.63 -3.54
C PRO A 17 -4.01 10.23 -2.80
N CYS A 18 -4.52 9.03 -3.01
CA CYS A 18 -5.71 8.53 -2.31
C CYS A 18 -5.44 8.02 -0.89
N GLY A 19 -4.20 8.04 -0.43
CA GLY A 19 -3.79 7.53 0.87
C GLY A 19 -3.41 6.05 0.90
N MET A 20 -3.40 5.39 -0.26
CA MET A 20 -2.91 4.01 -0.35
C MET A 20 -1.42 3.97 -0.05
N ASN A 21 -1.01 3.09 0.85
CA ASN A 21 0.39 2.80 1.06
C ASN A 21 0.83 1.72 0.07
N CYS A 22 1.42 2.16 -1.03
CA CYS A 22 1.87 1.26 -2.10
C CYS A 22 3.00 0.32 -1.64
N GLY A 23 3.72 0.67 -0.59
CA GLY A 23 4.74 -0.20 0.04
C GLY A 23 4.18 -1.47 0.66
N LEU A 24 2.85 -1.58 0.79
CA LEU A 24 2.15 -2.75 1.30
C LEU A 24 1.36 -3.49 0.20
N CYS A 25 1.43 -3.02 -1.03
CA CYS A 25 0.69 -3.57 -2.16
C CYS A 25 1.35 -4.86 -2.68
N ILE A 26 0.52 -5.85 -3.02
CA ILE A 26 1.00 -7.12 -3.60
C ILE A 26 1.83 -6.91 -4.87
N ALA A 27 1.49 -5.93 -5.70
CA ALA A 27 2.22 -5.64 -6.93
C ALA A 27 3.62 -5.07 -6.66
N TYR A 28 3.75 -4.22 -5.64
CA TYR A 28 5.03 -3.65 -5.21
C TYR A 28 5.89 -4.68 -4.46
N LEU A 29 5.33 -5.31 -3.43
CA LEU A 29 6.03 -6.30 -2.62
C LEU A 29 6.34 -7.57 -3.44
N GLY A 30 5.47 -7.94 -4.36
CA GLY A 30 5.71 -9.05 -5.28
C GLY A 30 6.93 -8.81 -6.18
N ARG A 31 7.09 -7.59 -6.70
CA ARG A 31 8.28 -7.19 -7.45
C ARG A 31 9.52 -7.24 -6.58
N LYS A 32 9.46 -6.66 -5.39
CA LYS A 32 10.60 -6.61 -4.45
C LYS A 32 11.07 -8.01 -4.06
N ASN A 33 10.15 -8.96 -3.91
CA ASN A 33 10.44 -10.35 -3.55
C ASN A 33 10.52 -11.30 -4.75
N GLU A 34 10.41 -10.78 -5.99
CA GLU A 34 10.51 -11.53 -7.24
C GLU A 34 9.61 -12.78 -7.28
N ILE A 35 8.38 -12.68 -6.78
CA ILE A 35 7.49 -13.84 -6.59
C ILE A 35 7.15 -14.57 -7.89
N ASN A 36 7.25 -13.92 -9.05
CA ASN A 36 6.98 -14.58 -10.34
C ASN A 36 8.02 -15.68 -10.65
N ARG A 37 9.20 -15.64 -10.05
CA ARG A 37 10.17 -16.73 -10.11
C ARG A 37 9.70 -18.00 -9.41
N GLU A 38 8.75 -17.85 -8.48
CA GLU A 38 8.14 -18.95 -7.73
C GLU A 38 6.82 -19.44 -8.34
N GLY A 39 6.58 -19.11 -9.61
CA GLY A 39 5.41 -19.57 -10.37
C GLY A 39 4.19 -18.66 -10.31
N PHE A 40 4.30 -17.47 -9.74
CA PHE A 40 3.25 -16.46 -9.81
C PHE A 40 3.31 -15.72 -11.16
N HIS A 41 2.17 -15.16 -11.57
CA HIS A 41 2.02 -14.37 -12.79
C HIS A 41 1.40 -13.01 -12.45
N ARG A 42 2.08 -12.25 -11.60
CA ARG A 42 1.60 -10.93 -11.18
C ARG A 42 2.19 -9.82 -12.02
N THR A 43 1.37 -8.82 -12.31
CA THR A 43 1.87 -7.55 -12.85
C THR A 43 2.56 -6.79 -11.72
N TYR A 44 3.84 -6.47 -11.90
CA TYR A 44 4.62 -5.71 -10.93
C TYR A 44 4.33 -4.22 -11.03
N CYS A 45 4.52 -3.50 -9.93
CA CYS A 45 4.35 -2.06 -9.84
C CYS A 45 5.42 -1.43 -8.96
N GLU A 46 5.86 -0.24 -9.32
CA GLU A 46 6.85 0.53 -8.55
C GLU A 46 6.21 1.50 -7.56
N GLY A 47 4.89 1.50 -7.45
CA GLY A 47 4.11 2.48 -6.72
C GLY A 47 3.49 3.52 -7.64
N CYS A 48 2.42 4.18 -7.18
CA CYS A 48 1.67 5.11 -8.04
C CYS A 48 2.46 6.35 -8.42
N LEU A 49 3.23 6.94 -7.51
CA LEU A 49 4.06 8.12 -7.80
C LEU A 49 5.30 7.76 -8.64
N PRO A 50 6.13 6.77 -8.26
CA PRO A 50 7.29 6.38 -9.08
C PRO A 50 6.91 5.93 -10.49
N ARG A 51 5.72 5.34 -10.65
CA ARG A 51 5.18 4.92 -11.95
C ARG A 51 4.90 6.10 -12.89
N GLY A 52 4.70 7.30 -12.38
CA GLY A 52 4.41 8.52 -13.15
C GLY A 52 3.02 8.57 -13.80
N LYS A 53 2.23 7.55 -13.59
CA LYS A 53 0.87 7.44 -14.14
C LYS A 53 -0.09 7.23 -13.00
N GLY A 54 -0.47 8.13 -12.24
CA GLY A 54 -1.36 7.97 -11.10
C GLY A 54 -2.19 6.67 -11.04
N CYS A 55 -2.75 6.39 -9.93
CA CYS A 55 -3.63 5.24 -9.76
C CYS A 55 -4.76 5.27 -10.79
N LEU A 56 -4.91 4.22 -11.60
CA LEU A 56 -5.98 4.10 -12.61
C LEU A 56 -7.38 4.31 -12.04
N TYR A 57 -7.55 4.01 -10.77
CA TYR A 57 -8.84 4.17 -10.10
C TYR A 57 -9.12 5.61 -9.67
N MET A 58 -8.13 6.31 -9.13
CA MET A 58 -8.29 7.66 -8.59
C MET A 58 -7.72 8.73 -9.53
N ALA A 59 -6.42 8.76 -9.72
CA ALA A 59 -5.74 9.82 -10.45
C ALA A 59 -6.10 9.87 -11.93
N GLY A 60 -6.26 8.71 -12.57
CA GLY A 60 -6.64 8.64 -13.99
C GLY A 60 -8.09 9.06 -14.27
N ARG A 61 -8.88 9.36 -13.22
CA ARG A 61 -10.28 9.75 -13.34
C ARG A 61 -10.65 10.96 -12.50
N CYS A 62 -9.66 11.65 -11.97
CA CYS A 62 -9.85 12.86 -11.16
C CYS A 62 -9.03 13.99 -11.75
N ALA A 63 -9.72 14.99 -12.32
CA ALA A 63 -9.08 16.14 -12.96
C ALA A 63 -8.17 16.91 -11.99
N ARG A 64 -8.54 17.04 -10.73
CA ARG A 64 -7.75 17.75 -9.71
C ARG A 64 -6.43 17.06 -9.40
N LEU A 65 -6.38 15.74 -9.40
CA LEU A 65 -5.14 14.98 -9.25
C LEU A 65 -4.31 15.02 -10.53
N GLU A 66 -4.97 14.88 -11.67
CA GLU A 66 -4.32 14.82 -12.97
C GLU A 66 -3.66 16.14 -13.34
N ASN A 67 -4.29 17.29 -13.04
CA ASN A 67 -3.75 18.63 -13.33
C ASN A 67 -2.86 19.21 -12.21
N GLY A 68 -2.66 18.46 -11.11
CA GLY A 68 -1.82 18.90 -9.99
C GLY A 68 -2.45 19.94 -9.07
N ALA A 69 -3.77 20.18 -9.17
CA ALA A 69 -4.47 21.12 -8.29
C ALA A 69 -4.43 20.67 -6.82
N VAL A 70 -4.41 19.36 -6.57
CA VAL A 70 -4.18 18.78 -5.26
C VAL A 70 -3.13 17.68 -5.35
N ARG A 71 -2.28 17.54 -4.34
CA ARG A 71 -1.31 16.44 -4.22
C ARG A 71 -1.96 15.22 -3.59
N PHE A 72 -2.71 15.42 -2.50
CA PHE A 72 -3.46 14.38 -1.81
C PHE A 72 -4.95 14.68 -1.84
N CYS A 73 -5.76 13.62 -1.87
CA CYS A 73 -7.22 13.75 -1.84
C CYS A 73 -7.72 14.52 -0.62
N SER A 74 -6.98 14.50 0.49
CA SER A 74 -7.30 15.27 1.70
C SER A 74 -7.30 16.79 1.50
N GLU A 75 -6.61 17.29 0.47
CA GLU A 75 -6.57 18.72 0.12
C GLU A 75 -7.77 19.14 -0.73
N CYS A 76 -8.57 18.18 -1.20
CA CYS A 76 -9.72 18.46 -2.05
C CYS A 76 -10.90 18.97 -1.22
N PRO A 77 -11.63 20.01 -1.71
CA PRO A 77 -12.83 20.52 -1.02
C PRO A 77 -13.93 19.45 -0.85
N ASP A 78 -13.98 18.46 -1.74
CA ASP A 78 -14.95 17.37 -1.71
C ASP A 78 -14.50 16.15 -0.87
N PHE A 79 -13.39 16.27 -0.17
CA PHE A 79 -12.85 15.17 0.66
C PHE A 79 -13.73 14.84 1.86
N PRO A 80 -14.04 13.54 2.08
CA PRO A 80 -13.82 12.40 1.22
C PRO A 80 -14.93 12.28 0.15
N CYS A 81 -14.56 12.27 -1.12
CA CYS A 81 -15.50 12.15 -2.23
C CYS A 81 -16.08 10.73 -2.33
N ARG A 82 -17.16 10.58 -3.12
CA ARG A 82 -17.85 9.29 -3.29
C ARG A 82 -16.91 8.19 -3.80
N ARG A 83 -16.05 8.50 -4.76
CA ARG A 83 -15.09 7.55 -5.32
C ARG A 83 -14.11 7.06 -4.25
N LEU A 84 -13.54 7.97 -3.48
CA LEU A 84 -12.62 7.63 -2.39
C LEU A 84 -13.32 6.81 -1.30
N ARG A 85 -14.54 7.18 -0.93
CA ARG A 85 -15.32 6.41 0.06
C ARG A 85 -15.60 4.98 -0.38
N ASN A 86 -15.87 4.77 -1.67
CA ASN A 86 -16.09 3.42 -2.22
C ASN A 86 -14.81 2.58 -2.18
N LEU A 87 -13.68 3.17 -2.55
CA LEU A 87 -12.37 2.52 -2.48
C LEU A 87 -12.00 2.20 -1.02
N ASP A 88 -12.17 3.16 -0.13
CA ASP A 88 -11.90 3.02 1.30
C ASP A 88 -12.72 1.90 1.92
N ARG A 89 -14.02 1.82 1.61
CA ARG A 89 -14.89 0.76 2.10
C ARG A 89 -14.37 -0.63 1.70
N ARG A 90 -13.94 -0.78 0.46
CA ARG A 90 -13.38 -2.04 -0.04
C ARG A 90 -12.12 -2.43 0.73
N TYR A 91 -11.20 -1.49 0.93
CA TYR A 91 -9.95 -1.75 1.63
C TYR A 91 -10.15 -1.98 3.12
N ARG A 92 -11.04 -1.22 3.73
CA ARG A 92 -11.38 -1.37 5.15
C ARG A 92 -12.00 -2.74 5.44
N THR A 93 -12.88 -3.22 4.57
CA THR A 93 -13.55 -4.51 4.76
C THR A 93 -12.68 -5.71 4.39
N LYS A 94 -11.83 -5.59 3.37
CA LYS A 94 -11.04 -6.73 2.85
C LYS A 94 -9.59 -6.74 3.29
N TYR A 95 -8.98 -5.58 3.47
CA TYR A 95 -7.51 -5.48 3.58
C TYR A 95 -7.05 -4.78 4.85
N HIS A 96 -7.93 -4.53 5.79
CA HIS A 96 -7.61 -3.93 7.08
C HIS A 96 -6.87 -2.59 6.98
N MET A 97 -7.15 -1.82 5.94
CA MET A 97 -6.56 -0.51 5.68
C MET A 97 -7.65 0.50 5.34
N SER A 98 -7.47 1.74 5.77
CA SER A 98 -8.34 2.86 5.41
C SER A 98 -7.52 3.99 4.79
N MET A 99 -7.80 4.31 3.53
CA MET A 99 -7.20 5.45 2.82
C MET A 99 -7.58 6.77 3.49
N ILE A 100 -8.83 6.90 3.89
CA ILE A 100 -9.35 8.12 4.53
C ILE A 100 -8.66 8.34 5.87
N GLU A 101 -8.51 7.31 6.70
CA GLU A 101 -7.80 7.41 7.97
C GLU A 101 -6.32 7.70 7.77
N ASN A 102 -5.69 7.10 6.78
CA ASN A 102 -4.30 7.38 6.42
C ASN A 102 -4.12 8.85 6.08
N LEU A 103 -4.97 9.40 5.22
CA LEU A 103 -4.90 10.82 4.83
C LEU A 103 -5.15 11.75 6.01
N ARG A 104 -6.09 11.43 6.88
CA ARG A 104 -6.36 12.21 8.10
C ARG A 104 -5.18 12.17 9.08
N ASP A 105 -4.55 11.02 9.23
CA ASP A 105 -3.37 10.86 10.07
C ASP A 105 -2.20 11.70 9.52
N ILE A 106 -1.97 11.67 8.21
CA ILE A 106 -0.93 12.48 7.56
C ILE A 106 -1.19 13.97 7.78
N GLN A 107 -2.44 14.43 7.64
CA GLN A 107 -2.80 15.83 7.89
C GLN A 107 -2.57 16.25 9.33
N LYS A 108 -2.92 15.38 10.27
CA LYS A 108 -2.86 15.68 11.70
C LYS A 108 -1.45 15.58 12.29
N ASN A 109 -0.71 14.55 11.92
CA ASN A 109 0.56 14.18 12.57
C ASN A 109 1.79 14.32 11.65
N GLY A 110 1.58 14.55 10.36
CA GLY A 110 2.64 14.65 9.36
C GLY A 110 3.03 13.33 8.73
N MET A 111 3.71 13.41 7.59
CA MET A 111 4.10 12.25 6.79
C MET A 111 5.11 11.36 7.52
N GLU A 112 6.11 11.96 8.16
CA GLU A 112 7.16 11.20 8.87
C GLU A 112 6.59 10.34 9.99
N ALA A 113 5.71 10.92 10.83
CA ALA A 113 5.05 10.19 11.91
C ALA A 113 4.15 9.07 11.38
N PHE A 114 3.44 9.33 10.28
CA PHE A 114 2.61 8.34 9.61
C PHE A 114 3.44 7.16 9.10
N LEU A 115 4.54 7.41 8.39
CA LEU A 115 5.41 6.35 7.86
C LEU A 115 6.01 5.49 8.97
N ARG A 116 6.38 6.10 10.09
CA ARG A 116 6.90 5.39 11.25
C ARG A 116 5.85 4.45 11.86
N LYS A 117 4.62 4.91 12.04
CA LYS A 117 3.49 4.09 12.50
C LYS A 117 3.18 2.93 11.56
N GLU A 118 3.19 3.19 10.25
CA GLU A 118 2.97 2.17 9.23
C GLU A 118 4.07 1.10 9.26
N ALA A 119 5.33 1.50 9.39
CA ALA A 119 6.45 0.59 9.51
C ALA A 119 6.33 -0.33 10.73
N GLU A 120 5.93 0.21 11.87
CA GLU A 120 5.69 -0.57 13.10
C GLU A 120 4.51 -1.53 12.94
N ARG A 121 3.39 -1.02 12.41
CA ARG A 121 2.14 -1.79 12.28
C ARG A 121 2.28 -2.97 11.32
N TRP A 122 2.98 -2.79 10.21
CA TRP A 122 3.04 -3.75 9.12
C TRP A 122 4.36 -4.53 9.04
N SER A 123 5.21 -4.41 10.02
CA SER A 123 6.48 -5.15 10.08
C SER A 123 6.23 -6.63 10.38
N CYS A 124 6.87 -7.50 9.62
CA CYS A 124 6.83 -8.93 9.88
C CYS A 124 7.60 -9.26 11.17
N PRO A 125 6.99 -9.92 12.15
CA PRO A 125 7.68 -10.27 13.40
C PRO A 125 8.83 -11.26 13.20
N GLY A 126 8.83 -12.00 12.07
CA GLY A 126 9.89 -12.97 11.78
C GLY A 126 11.13 -12.39 11.11
N CYS A 127 10.97 -11.45 10.16
CA CYS A 127 12.08 -10.94 9.36
C CYS A 127 12.16 -9.42 9.23
N GLY A 128 11.17 -8.68 9.72
CA GLY A 128 11.12 -7.22 9.64
C GLY A 128 10.67 -6.65 8.30
N GLU A 129 10.42 -7.49 7.29
CA GLU A 129 9.89 -7.05 6.00
C GLU A 129 8.43 -6.58 6.12
N MET A 130 7.96 -5.75 5.19
CA MET A 130 6.57 -5.29 5.24
C MET A 130 5.60 -6.41 4.89
N ILE A 131 4.53 -6.53 5.67
CA ILE A 131 3.43 -7.45 5.42
C ILE A 131 2.56 -6.88 4.29
N CYS A 132 2.15 -7.72 3.35
CA CYS A 132 1.26 -7.34 2.27
C CYS A 132 -0.16 -7.09 2.79
N CYS A 133 -0.73 -5.90 2.50
CA CYS A 133 -2.08 -5.57 2.95
C CYS A 133 -3.17 -6.37 2.22
N HIS A 134 -2.90 -6.84 1.01
CA HIS A 134 -3.89 -7.57 0.20
C HIS A 134 -4.15 -9.00 0.69
N ASN A 135 -3.22 -9.60 1.42
CA ASN A 135 -3.37 -10.96 1.93
C ASN A 135 -2.96 -11.13 3.40
N GLY A 136 -2.36 -10.12 4.01
CA GLY A 136 -1.90 -10.17 5.40
C GLY A 136 -0.69 -11.09 5.62
N LEU A 137 0.07 -11.39 4.57
CA LEU A 137 1.22 -12.28 4.61
C LEU A 137 2.52 -11.54 4.35
N CYS A 138 3.60 -11.99 4.99
CA CYS A 138 4.94 -11.64 4.60
C CYS A 138 5.33 -12.46 3.36
N LEU A 139 5.58 -11.80 2.23
CA LEU A 139 5.92 -12.49 0.97
C LEU A 139 7.32 -13.14 1.01
N ARG A 140 8.11 -12.82 2.02
CA ARG A 140 9.41 -13.45 2.25
C ARG A 140 9.31 -14.71 3.10
N CYS A 141 8.55 -14.65 4.20
CA CYS A 141 8.43 -15.76 5.16
C CYS A 141 7.31 -16.73 4.86
N SER A 142 6.23 -16.27 4.23
CA SER A 142 4.97 -17.03 4.10
C SER A 142 4.46 -17.12 2.66
N LEU A 143 5.35 -17.05 1.68
CA LEU A 143 4.98 -17.13 0.27
C LEU A 143 4.33 -18.48 -0.08
N ASP A 144 4.77 -19.56 0.58
CA ASP A 144 4.21 -20.89 0.45
C ASP A 144 2.73 -20.96 0.85
N VAL A 145 2.34 -20.23 1.89
CA VAL A 145 0.94 -20.12 2.32
C VAL A 145 0.09 -19.51 1.19
N LEU A 146 0.56 -18.41 0.59
CA LEU A 146 -0.14 -17.78 -0.54
C LEU A 146 -0.22 -18.72 -1.75
N LYS A 147 0.83 -19.49 -2.01
CA LYS A 147 0.91 -20.42 -3.14
C LYS A 147 -0.08 -21.59 -2.99
N ASN A 148 -0.33 -22.05 -1.77
CA ASN A 148 -1.17 -23.20 -1.48
C ASN A 148 -2.63 -22.85 -1.17
N ASP A 149 -2.92 -21.60 -0.85
CA ASP A 149 -4.29 -21.17 -0.51
C ASP A 149 -5.10 -20.89 -1.77
N LYS A 150 -6.08 -21.75 -2.03
CA LYS A 150 -7.01 -21.62 -3.16
C LYS A 150 -8.19 -20.69 -2.87
N LYS A 151 -8.40 -20.33 -1.62
CA LYS A 151 -9.43 -19.39 -1.19
C LYS A 151 -8.78 -18.16 -0.57
N TYR A 152 -9.30 -17.00 -0.93
CA TYR A 152 -8.86 -15.77 -0.29
C TYR A 152 -9.07 -15.86 1.23
N CYS A 153 -7.98 -15.68 1.95
CA CYS A 153 -7.98 -15.62 3.40
C CYS A 153 -6.94 -14.58 3.82
N TRP A 154 -7.33 -13.65 4.67
CA TRP A 154 -6.41 -12.63 5.14
C TRP A 154 -5.63 -13.14 6.36
N GLY A 155 -4.28 -13.07 6.25
CA GLY A 155 -3.38 -13.48 7.32
C GLY A 155 -3.15 -14.99 7.40
N ILE A 156 -2.35 -15.37 8.37
CA ILE A 156 -2.07 -16.78 8.70
C ILE A 156 -3.14 -17.24 9.69
N ARG A 157 -3.76 -18.37 9.41
CA ARG A 157 -4.71 -19.01 10.33
C ARG A 157 -4.00 -19.73 11.46
#